data_984c93d12685508d278c175a38b72603
#
_entry.id   984c93d12685508d278c175a38b72603
#
_cell.length_a   1.000
_cell.length_b   1.000
_cell.length_c   1.000
_cell.angle_alpha   90.00
_cell.angle_beta   90.00
_cell.angle_gamma   90.00
#
_symmetry.space_group_name_H-M   'P 1'
#
loop_
_entity.id
_entity.type
_entity.pdbx_description
1 polymer ?
#
loop_
_entity_poly.entity_id
_entity_poly.type
_entity_poly.pdbx_seq_one_letter_code
_entity_poly.pdbx_strand_id
1 'polypeptide(L)'
;MAKRTDITLEHQREFIREDCLRDGIIYEVVELEWNMMQEMREAEGNRLDEAEFESFYQVRYSQHSAMNSDTLGLYKGDLTVATHMDRNFMAEKYAYMKDQTKLPADPMVKSLIQQIVPLMLDSQNKFAAEFPALASLGRAFDSMENVVPIEVYITSELVFRSDTTLQMILRDVRLNPDYIKDIFEVFVSFFGQDSLQKAEVLAASQQMKPCRGATL
;
A
#
# COMPACT_ATOMS: atom_id res chain seq x y z
N MET A 1 -16.65 -19.95 32.79
CA MET A 1 -17.61 -20.02 31.67
C MET A 1 -17.70 -18.63 31.04
N ALA A 2 -16.99 -18.39 29.95
CA ALA A 2 -17.06 -17.11 29.22
C ALA A 2 -18.37 -17.10 28.40
N LYS A 3 -19.19 -16.07 28.56
CA LYS A 3 -20.40 -15.84 27.74
C LYS A 3 -19.94 -15.61 26.29
N ARG A 4 -20.29 -16.55 25.39
CA ARG A 4 -20.28 -16.31 23.96
C ARG A 4 -21.21 -15.13 23.69
N THR A 5 -20.67 -14.03 23.22
CA THR A 5 -21.44 -12.91 22.69
C THR A 5 -22.07 -13.41 21.41
N ASP A 6 -23.38 -13.65 21.42
CA ASP A 6 -24.16 -13.93 20.20
C ASP A 6 -24.11 -12.64 19.34
N ILE A 7 -23.23 -12.63 18.36
CA ILE A 7 -23.25 -11.63 17.29
C ILE A 7 -24.53 -11.93 16.50
N THR A 8 -25.47 -10.97 16.51
CA THR A 8 -26.75 -11.16 15.79
C THR A 8 -26.51 -11.24 14.29
N LEU A 9 -27.38 -11.95 13.56
CA LEU A 9 -27.34 -12.08 12.10
C LEU A 9 -27.33 -10.71 11.39
N GLU A 10 -27.90 -9.68 12.00
CA GLU A 10 -27.84 -8.31 11.48
C GLU A 10 -26.43 -7.74 11.53
N HIS A 11 -25.72 -7.86 12.65
CA HIS A 11 -24.32 -7.42 12.77
C HIS A 11 -23.38 -8.18 11.81
N GLN A 12 -23.64 -9.49 11.61
CA GLN A 12 -22.87 -10.26 10.62
C GLN A 12 -23.12 -9.77 9.18
N ARG A 13 -24.37 -9.45 8.83
CA ARG A 13 -24.70 -8.89 7.51
C ARG A 13 -24.15 -7.50 7.29
N GLU A 14 -24.13 -6.66 8.31
CA GLU A 14 -23.57 -5.32 8.28
C GLU A 14 -22.03 -5.39 8.08
N PHE A 15 -21.35 -6.24 8.84
CA PHE A 15 -19.93 -6.49 8.71
C PHE A 15 -19.53 -6.97 7.29
N ILE A 16 -20.20 -8.00 6.76
CA ILE A 16 -19.96 -8.49 5.39
C ILE A 16 -20.22 -7.39 4.35
N ARG A 17 -21.23 -6.55 4.56
CA ARG A 17 -21.55 -5.45 3.64
C ARG A 17 -20.48 -4.36 3.66
N GLU A 18 -19.92 -4.03 4.82
CA GLU A 18 -18.83 -3.07 4.96
C GLU A 18 -17.55 -3.57 4.31
N ASP A 19 -17.18 -4.85 4.49
CA ASP A 19 -16.03 -5.46 3.84
C ASP A 19 -16.18 -5.44 2.31
N CYS A 20 -17.33 -5.85 1.78
CA CYS A 20 -17.58 -5.81 0.33
C CYS A 20 -17.50 -4.38 -0.25
N LEU A 21 -17.97 -3.38 0.48
CA LEU A 21 -17.87 -1.98 0.06
C LEU A 21 -16.43 -1.50 0.06
N ARG A 22 -15.67 -1.85 1.10
CA ARG A 22 -14.25 -1.50 1.22
C ARG A 22 -13.42 -2.13 0.10
N ASP A 23 -13.62 -3.41 -0.18
CA ASP A 23 -12.95 -4.12 -1.27
C ASP A 23 -13.24 -3.48 -2.63
N GLY A 24 -14.49 -3.04 -2.85
CA GLY A 24 -14.87 -2.29 -4.05
C GLY A 24 -14.10 -0.98 -4.19
N ILE A 25 -13.92 -0.22 -3.10
CA ILE A 25 -13.14 1.03 -3.12
C ILE A 25 -11.67 0.74 -3.38
N ILE A 26 -11.08 -0.31 -2.77
CA ILE A 26 -9.68 -0.69 -3.03
C ILE A 26 -9.49 -1.03 -4.50
N TYR A 27 -10.40 -1.81 -5.09
CA TYR A 27 -10.33 -2.15 -6.52
C TYR A 27 -10.32 -0.90 -7.40
N GLU A 28 -11.24 0.05 -7.17
CA GLU A 28 -11.31 1.29 -7.93
C GLU A 28 -10.05 2.17 -7.76
N VAL A 29 -9.47 2.19 -6.56
CA VAL A 29 -8.20 2.89 -6.29
C VAL A 29 -7.07 2.25 -7.09
N VAL A 30 -6.96 0.92 -7.06
CA VAL A 30 -5.92 0.18 -7.79
C VAL A 30 -6.07 0.36 -9.30
N GLU A 31 -7.30 0.38 -9.84
CA GLU A 31 -7.54 0.68 -11.26
C GLU A 31 -7.06 2.09 -11.66
N LEU A 32 -7.36 3.11 -10.84
CA LEU A 32 -6.88 4.47 -11.09
C LEU A 32 -5.35 4.54 -11.08
N GLU A 33 -4.71 3.92 -10.10
CA GLU A 33 -3.25 3.85 -10.01
C GLU A 33 -2.63 3.07 -11.19
N TRP A 34 -3.28 1.98 -11.62
CA TRP A 34 -2.83 1.21 -12.78
C TRP A 34 -2.89 2.01 -14.07
N ASN A 35 -3.97 2.74 -14.30
CA ASN A 35 -4.07 3.62 -15.46
C ASN A 35 -2.96 4.67 -15.47
N MET A 36 -2.68 5.29 -14.31
CA MET A 36 -1.55 6.22 -14.17
C MET A 36 -0.19 5.54 -14.43
N MET A 37 -0.02 4.29 -13.97
CA MET A 37 1.20 3.52 -14.23
C MET A 37 1.36 3.22 -15.72
N GLN A 38 0.31 2.80 -16.41
CA GLN A 38 0.31 2.55 -17.86
C GLN A 38 0.71 3.80 -18.64
N GLU A 39 0.06 4.94 -18.36
CA GLU A 39 0.37 6.23 -19.00
C GLU A 39 1.86 6.61 -18.81
N MET A 40 2.39 6.45 -17.60
CA MET A 40 3.80 6.73 -17.31
C MET A 40 4.72 5.81 -18.14
N ARG A 41 4.43 4.51 -18.21
CA ARG A 41 5.24 3.54 -18.94
C ARG A 41 5.15 3.71 -20.46
N GLU A 42 3.97 4.02 -20.98
CA GLU A 42 3.79 4.34 -22.39
C GLU A 42 4.58 5.57 -22.82
N ALA A 43 4.64 6.60 -21.97
CA ALA A 43 5.48 7.78 -22.19
C ALA A 43 7.00 7.44 -22.24
N GLU A 44 7.42 6.37 -21.56
CA GLU A 44 8.79 5.84 -21.61
C GLU A 44 9.01 4.84 -22.79
N GLY A 45 7.99 4.58 -23.60
CA GLY A 45 8.04 3.63 -24.72
C GLY A 45 7.84 2.16 -24.32
N ASN A 46 7.41 1.89 -23.08
CA ASN A 46 7.13 0.57 -22.54
C ASN A 46 5.61 0.36 -22.44
N ARG A 47 5.16 -0.88 -22.61
CA ARG A 47 3.76 -1.25 -22.41
C ARG A 47 3.70 -2.37 -21.39
N LEU A 48 2.85 -2.20 -20.37
CA LEU A 48 2.61 -3.21 -19.35
C LEU A 48 1.61 -4.26 -19.85
N ASP A 49 1.78 -5.49 -19.39
CA ASP A 49 0.93 -6.62 -19.75
C ASP A 49 0.01 -7.05 -18.59
N GLU A 50 -0.81 -8.08 -18.84
CA GLU A 50 -1.77 -8.60 -17.86
C GLU A 50 -1.11 -9.24 -16.64
N ALA A 51 0.07 -9.87 -16.80
CA ALA A 51 0.81 -10.48 -15.70
C ALA A 51 1.41 -9.41 -14.76
N GLU A 52 1.81 -8.27 -15.34
CA GLU A 52 2.25 -7.10 -14.57
C GLU A 52 1.09 -6.46 -13.80
N PHE A 53 -0.13 -6.42 -14.40
CA PHE A 53 -1.32 -5.99 -13.68
C PHE A 53 -1.62 -6.86 -12.46
N GLU A 54 -1.56 -8.19 -12.59
CA GLU A 54 -1.82 -9.10 -11.48
C GLU A 54 -0.85 -8.83 -10.32
N SER A 55 0.43 -8.71 -10.62
CA SER A 55 1.45 -8.42 -9.62
C SER A 55 1.26 -7.05 -8.98
N PHE A 56 0.97 -6.02 -9.77
CA PHE A 56 0.65 -4.69 -9.30
C PHE A 56 -0.58 -4.71 -8.38
N TYR A 57 -1.65 -5.38 -8.81
CA TYR A 57 -2.88 -5.51 -8.04
C TYR A 57 -2.62 -6.14 -6.67
N GLN A 58 -1.89 -7.26 -6.59
CA GLN A 58 -1.60 -7.93 -5.33
C GLN A 58 -0.87 -7.01 -4.34
N VAL A 59 0.13 -6.28 -4.81
CA VAL A 59 0.90 -5.34 -3.98
C VAL A 59 0.04 -4.16 -3.54
N ARG A 60 -0.65 -3.49 -4.48
CA ARG A 60 -1.41 -2.28 -4.16
C ARG A 60 -2.65 -2.59 -3.32
N TYR A 61 -3.36 -3.68 -3.63
CA TYR A 61 -4.48 -4.14 -2.81
C TYR A 61 -4.04 -4.36 -1.36
N SER A 62 -2.92 -5.08 -1.16
CA SER A 62 -2.39 -5.34 0.18
C SER A 62 -2.03 -4.03 0.92
N GLN A 63 -1.38 -3.09 0.25
CA GLN A 63 -1.04 -1.79 0.83
C GLN A 63 -2.28 -0.99 1.25
N HIS A 64 -3.31 -1.00 0.43
CA HIS A 64 -4.55 -0.27 0.69
C HIS A 64 -5.46 -0.97 1.72
N SER A 65 -5.31 -2.29 1.91
CA SER A 65 -6.10 -3.05 2.88
C SER A 65 -5.89 -2.62 4.34
N ALA A 66 -4.77 -1.98 4.67
CA ALA A 66 -4.50 -1.45 6.00
C ALA A 66 -5.19 -0.09 6.27
N MET A 67 -5.75 0.57 5.24
CA MET A 67 -6.49 1.82 5.38
C MET A 67 -7.97 1.54 5.68
N ASN A 68 -8.62 2.40 6.46
CA ASN A 68 -10.07 2.32 6.62
C ASN A 68 -10.82 2.88 5.39
N SER A 69 -12.13 2.61 5.31
CA SER A 69 -12.97 2.99 4.18
C SER A 69 -13.02 4.51 3.93
N ASP A 70 -13.01 5.32 5.00
CA ASP A 70 -13.01 6.79 4.88
C ASP A 70 -11.71 7.28 4.25
N THR A 71 -10.57 6.75 4.71
CA THR A 71 -9.24 7.08 4.18
C THR A 71 -9.13 6.67 2.70
N LEU A 72 -9.61 5.48 2.36
CA LEU A 72 -9.67 5.00 0.96
C LEU A 72 -10.55 5.89 0.08
N GLY A 73 -11.72 6.30 0.58
CA GLY A 73 -12.61 7.19 -0.15
C GLY A 73 -11.99 8.56 -0.45
N LEU A 74 -11.26 9.13 0.52
CA LEU A 74 -10.52 10.38 0.33
C LEU A 74 -9.37 10.21 -0.66
N TYR A 75 -8.61 9.13 -0.55
CA TYR A 75 -7.51 8.85 -1.48
C TYR A 75 -8.01 8.62 -2.92
N LYS A 76 -9.10 7.89 -3.09
CA LYS A 76 -9.77 7.79 -4.39
C LYS A 76 -10.15 9.17 -4.95
N GLY A 77 -10.66 10.06 -4.08
CA GLY A 77 -10.94 11.45 -4.43
C GLY A 77 -9.68 12.19 -4.92
N ASP A 78 -8.56 12.06 -4.21
CA ASP A 78 -7.28 12.65 -4.60
C ASP A 78 -6.83 12.18 -6.00
N LEU A 79 -6.89 10.86 -6.26
CA LEU A 79 -6.55 10.27 -7.56
C LEU A 79 -7.46 10.79 -8.68
N THR A 80 -8.77 10.85 -8.41
CA THR A 80 -9.75 11.36 -9.38
C THR A 80 -9.48 12.83 -9.73
N VAL A 81 -9.21 13.67 -8.73
CA VAL A 81 -8.85 15.07 -8.93
C VAL A 81 -7.54 15.22 -9.72
N ALA A 82 -6.52 14.39 -9.36
CA ALA A 82 -5.25 14.39 -10.08
C ALA A 82 -5.44 14.09 -11.57
N THR A 83 -6.21 13.06 -11.90
CA THR A 83 -6.53 12.71 -13.30
C THR A 83 -7.21 13.87 -14.05
N HIS A 84 -8.17 14.56 -13.41
CA HIS A 84 -8.84 15.71 -14.04
C HIS A 84 -7.93 16.93 -14.22
N MET A 85 -6.82 16.99 -13.48
CA MET A 85 -5.82 18.06 -13.56
C MET A 85 -4.59 17.67 -14.40
N ASP A 86 -4.67 16.60 -15.18
CA ASP A 86 -3.57 16.04 -15.97
C ASP A 86 -2.32 15.76 -15.11
N ARG A 87 -2.53 15.35 -13.85
CA ARG A 87 -1.48 14.94 -12.94
C ARG A 87 -1.46 13.42 -12.84
N ASN A 88 -0.26 12.85 -12.80
CA ASN A 88 -0.05 11.42 -12.66
C ASN A 88 0.75 11.13 -11.39
N PHE A 89 0.06 10.65 -10.35
CA PHE A 89 0.67 10.38 -9.03
C PHE A 89 1.74 9.29 -9.09
N MET A 90 1.64 8.33 -9.99
CA MET A 90 2.68 7.31 -10.17
C MET A 90 3.96 7.96 -10.73
N ALA A 91 3.85 8.78 -11.76
CA ALA A 91 5.00 9.52 -12.29
C ALA A 91 5.61 10.47 -11.26
N GLU A 92 4.79 11.18 -10.48
CA GLU A 92 5.24 12.08 -9.42
C GLU A 92 5.95 11.32 -8.30
N LYS A 93 5.42 10.17 -7.87
CA LYS A 93 6.03 9.24 -6.90
C LYS A 93 7.43 8.82 -7.34
N TYR A 94 7.55 8.30 -8.57
CA TYR A 94 8.85 7.85 -9.10
C TYR A 94 9.82 9.01 -9.30
N ALA A 95 9.33 10.19 -9.71
CA ALA A 95 10.17 11.38 -9.80
C ALA A 95 10.70 11.81 -8.43
N TYR A 96 9.88 11.72 -7.36
CA TYR A 96 10.33 11.98 -5.98
C TYR A 96 11.37 10.95 -5.51
N MET A 97 11.17 9.67 -5.79
CA MET A 97 12.15 8.63 -5.43
C MET A 97 13.52 8.86 -6.07
N LYS A 98 13.55 9.43 -7.28
CA LYS A 98 14.79 9.81 -7.99
C LYS A 98 15.39 11.11 -7.45
N ASP A 99 14.56 12.05 -6.99
CA ASP A 99 14.98 13.40 -6.55
C ASP A 99 14.09 13.91 -5.41
N GLN A 100 14.54 13.72 -4.16
CA GLN A 100 13.81 14.09 -2.94
C GLN A 100 13.67 15.62 -2.75
N THR A 101 14.27 16.44 -3.60
CA THR A 101 14.07 17.91 -3.57
C THR A 101 12.66 18.31 -4.03
N LYS A 102 11.94 17.40 -4.70
CA LYS A 102 10.57 17.58 -5.22
C LYS A 102 9.50 17.41 -4.14
N LEU A 103 9.75 17.89 -2.92
CA LEU A 103 8.75 17.90 -1.85
C LEU A 103 7.65 18.94 -2.13
N PRO A 104 6.38 18.64 -1.75
CA PRO A 104 5.33 19.64 -1.78
C PRO A 104 5.72 20.90 -1.02
N ALA A 105 5.33 22.06 -1.55
CA ALA A 105 5.61 23.33 -0.88
C ALA A 105 4.76 23.54 0.39
N ASP A 106 3.63 22.83 0.51
CA ASP A 106 2.67 23.01 1.59
C ASP A 106 3.25 22.61 2.96
N PRO A 107 3.32 23.54 3.93
CA PRO A 107 3.85 23.25 5.27
C PRO A 107 3.01 22.25 6.06
N MET A 108 1.67 22.20 5.84
CA MET A 108 0.78 21.26 6.50
C MET A 108 1.06 19.84 6.04
N VAL A 109 1.18 19.62 4.73
CA VAL A 109 1.55 18.33 4.14
C VAL A 109 2.90 17.86 4.68
N LYS A 110 3.92 18.73 4.73
CA LYS A 110 5.23 18.40 5.33
C LYS A 110 5.11 17.97 6.79
N SER A 111 4.35 18.72 7.60
CA SER A 111 4.16 18.42 9.02
C SER A 111 3.46 17.07 9.22
N LEU A 112 2.46 16.75 8.41
CA LEU A 112 1.76 15.46 8.48
C LEU A 112 2.68 14.29 8.09
N ILE A 113 3.45 14.43 7.01
CA ILE A 113 4.43 13.42 6.59
C ILE A 113 5.46 13.17 7.69
N GLN A 114 5.99 14.21 8.31
CA GLN A 114 6.94 14.10 9.43
C GLN A 114 6.35 13.36 10.65
N GLN A 115 5.03 13.33 10.82
CA GLN A 115 4.37 12.56 11.87
C GLN A 115 4.06 11.12 11.45
N ILE A 116 3.70 10.88 10.17
CA ILE A 116 3.32 9.57 9.66
C ILE A 116 4.53 8.66 9.48
N VAL A 117 5.58 9.16 8.81
CA VAL A 117 6.74 8.35 8.41
C VAL A 117 7.41 7.64 9.60
N PRO A 118 7.68 8.28 10.75
CA PRO A 118 8.28 7.57 11.89
C PRO A 118 7.40 6.45 12.44
N LEU A 119 6.06 6.60 12.43
CA LEU A 119 5.13 5.56 12.88
C LEU A 119 5.14 4.35 11.94
N MET A 120 5.12 4.58 10.63
CA MET A 120 5.23 3.52 9.64
C MET A 120 6.58 2.82 9.70
N LEU A 121 7.69 3.57 9.90
CA LEU A 121 9.03 2.99 10.09
C LEU A 121 9.11 2.13 11.34
N ASP A 122 8.51 2.54 12.46
CA ASP A 122 8.46 1.73 13.68
C ASP A 122 7.72 0.40 13.44
N SER A 123 6.55 0.46 12.78
CA SER A 123 5.79 -0.72 12.39
C SER A 123 6.60 -1.62 11.43
N GLN A 124 7.30 -1.05 10.44
CA GLN A 124 8.16 -1.77 9.51
C GLN A 124 9.33 -2.45 10.22
N ASN A 125 9.97 -1.77 11.17
CA ASN A 125 11.09 -2.33 11.93
C ASN A 125 10.66 -3.48 12.84
N LYS A 126 9.49 -3.37 13.48
CA LYS A 126 8.88 -4.46 14.26
C LYS A 126 8.61 -5.66 13.38
N PHE A 127 7.97 -5.45 12.22
CA PHE A 127 7.70 -6.50 11.26
C PHE A 127 9.00 -7.17 10.77
N ALA A 128 10.01 -6.40 10.39
CA ALA A 128 11.29 -6.93 9.90
C ALA A 128 12.08 -7.70 10.99
N ALA A 129 11.90 -7.37 12.25
CA ALA A 129 12.49 -8.12 13.36
C ALA A 129 11.81 -9.49 13.58
N GLU A 130 10.49 -9.57 13.36
CA GLU A 130 9.72 -10.81 13.52
C GLU A 130 9.77 -11.68 12.25
N PHE A 131 9.77 -11.06 11.04
CA PHE A 131 9.68 -11.71 9.73
C PHE A 131 10.75 -11.19 8.75
N PRO A 132 12.04 -11.44 8.98
CA PRO A 132 13.12 -10.84 8.20
C PRO A 132 13.16 -11.28 6.73
N ALA A 133 12.79 -12.52 6.41
CA ALA A 133 12.77 -12.99 5.02
C ALA A 133 11.62 -12.37 4.23
N LEU A 134 10.43 -12.25 4.81
CA LEU A 134 9.29 -11.56 4.20
C LEU A 134 9.59 -10.06 4.01
N ALA A 135 10.17 -9.41 5.01
CA ALA A 135 10.55 -8.00 4.90
C ALA A 135 11.60 -7.76 3.79
N SER A 136 12.48 -8.74 3.55
CA SER A 136 13.45 -8.70 2.44
C SER A 136 12.77 -8.88 1.09
N LEU A 137 11.76 -9.77 0.98
CA LEU A 137 10.97 -9.95 -0.22
C LEU A 137 10.16 -8.69 -0.57
N GLY A 138 9.51 -8.06 0.39
CA GLY A 138 8.76 -6.83 0.17
C GLY A 138 9.60 -5.73 -0.49
N ARG A 139 10.89 -5.63 -0.12
CA ARG A 139 11.83 -4.73 -0.79
C ARG A 139 12.20 -5.14 -2.21
N ALA A 140 12.14 -6.42 -2.54
CA ALA A 140 12.40 -6.92 -3.88
C ALA A 140 11.23 -6.68 -4.85
N PHE A 141 10.01 -6.54 -4.33
CA PHE A 141 8.84 -6.16 -5.14
C PHE A 141 8.85 -4.69 -5.55
N ASP A 142 9.57 -3.84 -4.82
CA ASP A 142 9.78 -2.43 -5.17
C ASP A 142 11.03 -2.22 -6.03
N SER A 143 11.47 -3.24 -6.78
CA SER A 143 12.72 -3.23 -7.52
C SER A 143 12.75 -2.18 -8.63
N MET A 144 13.04 -0.94 -8.25
CA MET A 144 13.80 -0.04 -9.08
C MET A 144 15.26 -0.54 -9.11
N GLU A 145 15.99 -0.32 -10.21
CA GLU A 145 17.41 -0.68 -10.37
C GLU A 145 18.31 -0.16 -9.22
N ASN A 146 17.80 0.76 -8.40
CA ASN A 146 18.43 1.26 -7.19
C ASN A 146 17.49 1.09 -6.01
N VAL A 147 17.87 0.28 -5.03
CA VAL A 147 17.15 0.13 -3.75
C VAL A 147 17.11 1.48 -3.04
N VAL A 148 15.98 2.17 -3.11
CA VAL A 148 15.77 3.40 -2.33
C VAL A 148 15.62 3.06 -0.85
N PRO A 149 16.10 3.95 0.07
CA PRO A 149 15.84 3.80 1.49
C PRO A 149 14.33 3.68 1.77
N ILE A 150 13.96 2.79 2.69
CA ILE A 150 12.54 2.57 3.05
C ILE A 150 11.83 3.86 3.46
N GLU A 151 12.52 4.79 4.12
CA GLU A 151 11.98 6.10 4.48
C GLU A 151 11.60 6.93 3.23
N VAL A 152 12.44 6.89 2.19
CA VAL A 152 12.18 7.58 0.92
C VAL A 152 10.97 6.95 0.23
N TYR A 153 10.89 5.62 0.24
CA TYR A 153 9.76 4.89 -0.31
C TYR A 153 8.44 5.25 0.40
N ILE A 154 8.39 5.15 1.74
CA ILE A 154 7.20 5.53 2.52
C ILE A 154 6.83 6.99 2.26
N THR A 155 7.80 7.88 2.23
CA THR A 155 7.57 9.30 1.95
C THR A 155 6.98 9.49 0.55
N SER A 156 7.47 8.76 -0.46
CA SER A 156 6.99 8.85 -1.84
C SER A 156 5.52 8.46 -2.00
N GLU A 157 5.00 7.59 -1.12
CA GLU A 157 3.58 7.21 -1.08
C GLU A 157 2.68 8.29 -0.47
N LEU A 158 3.25 9.31 0.17
CA LEU A 158 2.52 10.32 0.94
C LEU A 158 2.55 11.71 0.31
N VAL A 159 3.66 12.08 -0.37
CA VAL A 159 3.96 13.47 -0.76
C VAL A 159 2.96 14.12 -1.70
N PHE A 160 2.18 13.35 -2.44
CA PHE A 160 1.24 13.85 -3.45
C PHE A 160 -0.23 13.75 -3.01
N ARG A 161 -0.49 13.29 -1.79
CA ARG A 161 -1.83 13.19 -1.20
C ARG A 161 -2.28 14.52 -0.61
N SER A 162 -3.58 14.74 -0.55
CA SER A 162 -4.14 15.91 0.13
C SER A 162 -3.87 15.87 1.65
N ASP A 163 -3.88 17.04 2.27
CA ASP A 163 -3.76 17.18 3.73
C ASP A 163 -4.86 16.40 4.47
N THR A 164 -6.08 16.41 3.94
CA THR A 164 -7.22 15.66 4.51
C THR A 164 -6.96 14.16 4.47
N THR A 165 -6.50 13.63 3.34
CA THR A 165 -6.12 12.20 3.23
C THR A 165 -4.98 11.85 4.19
N LEU A 166 -3.95 12.70 4.30
CA LEU A 166 -2.83 12.50 5.21
C LEU A 166 -3.25 12.53 6.68
N GLN A 167 -4.20 13.39 7.08
CA GLN A 167 -4.75 13.41 8.43
C GLN A 167 -5.43 12.08 8.77
N MET A 168 -6.16 11.51 7.83
CA MET A 168 -6.82 10.22 8.04
C MET A 168 -5.80 9.06 8.08
N ILE A 169 -4.77 9.06 7.23
CA ILE A 169 -3.67 8.09 7.30
C ILE A 169 -2.97 8.18 8.65
N LEU A 170 -2.69 9.40 9.15
CA LEU A 170 -2.08 9.58 10.47
C LEU A 170 -2.94 8.98 11.58
N ARG A 171 -4.28 9.13 11.49
CA ARG A 171 -5.22 8.48 12.40
C ARG A 171 -5.12 6.96 12.34
N ASP A 172 -5.15 6.40 11.13
CA ASP A 172 -5.12 4.96 10.92
C ASP A 172 -3.82 4.33 11.46
N VAL A 173 -2.67 4.91 11.14
CA VAL A 173 -1.37 4.42 11.61
C VAL A 173 -1.22 4.57 13.14
N ARG A 174 -1.78 5.62 13.76
CA ARG A 174 -1.79 5.77 15.22
C ARG A 174 -2.65 4.75 15.93
N LEU A 175 -3.77 4.35 15.33
CA LEU A 175 -4.68 3.36 15.89
C LEU A 175 -4.22 1.92 15.65
N ASN A 176 -3.36 1.71 14.66
CA ASN A 176 -2.85 0.40 14.28
C ASN A 176 -1.31 0.34 14.32
N PRO A 177 -0.71 -0.04 15.45
CA PRO A 177 0.74 -0.19 15.57
C PRO A 177 1.31 -1.35 14.71
N ASP A 178 0.45 -2.27 14.27
CA ASP A 178 0.81 -3.42 13.42
C ASP A 178 0.49 -3.19 11.92
N TYR A 179 0.34 -1.91 11.53
CA TYR A 179 -0.07 -1.48 10.19
C TYR A 179 0.65 -2.21 9.05
N ILE A 180 1.97 -2.36 9.14
CA ILE A 180 2.75 -3.09 8.13
C ILE A 180 2.49 -4.60 8.20
N LYS A 181 2.28 -5.16 9.37
CA LYS A 181 1.96 -6.58 9.54
C LYS A 181 0.66 -6.96 8.85
N ASP A 182 -0.38 -6.13 9.00
CA ASP A 182 -1.67 -6.33 8.35
C ASP A 182 -1.54 -6.31 6.81
N ILE A 183 -0.71 -5.41 6.25
CA ILE A 183 -0.40 -5.40 4.82
C ILE A 183 0.18 -6.75 4.38
N PHE A 184 1.14 -7.27 5.13
CA PHE A 184 1.77 -8.54 4.77
C PHE A 184 0.87 -9.75 4.99
N GLU A 185 -0.06 -9.74 5.95
CA GLU A 185 -1.07 -10.80 6.11
C GLU A 185 -1.95 -10.93 4.87
N VAL A 186 -2.40 -9.80 4.33
CA VAL A 186 -3.16 -9.79 3.06
C VAL A 186 -2.26 -10.21 1.90
N PHE A 187 -1.04 -9.68 1.83
CA PHE A 187 -0.12 -9.98 0.74
C PHE A 187 0.19 -11.49 0.63
N VAL A 188 0.50 -12.16 1.74
CA VAL A 188 0.84 -13.59 1.72
C VAL A 188 -0.37 -14.47 1.39
N SER A 189 -1.60 -13.99 1.61
CA SER A 189 -2.81 -14.72 1.25
C SER A 189 -2.96 -14.92 -0.26
N PHE A 190 -2.47 -13.98 -1.08
CA PHE A 190 -2.41 -14.12 -2.54
C PHE A 190 -1.52 -15.28 -3.01
N PHE A 191 -0.58 -15.72 -2.17
CA PHE A 191 0.28 -16.88 -2.41
C PHE A 191 -0.24 -18.16 -1.73
N GLY A 192 -1.51 -18.15 -1.29
CA GLY A 192 -2.14 -19.30 -0.64
C GLY A 192 -1.60 -19.59 0.78
N GLN A 193 -0.97 -18.59 1.40
CA GLN A 193 -0.48 -18.73 2.77
C GLN A 193 -1.52 -18.21 3.77
N ASP A 194 -1.80 -18.99 4.78
CA ASP A 194 -2.78 -18.70 5.84
C ASP A 194 -2.15 -18.10 7.11
N SER A 195 -0.81 -17.96 7.12
CA SER A 195 -0.09 -17.32 8.23
C SER A 195 1.27 -16.77 7.79
N LEU A 196 1.68 -15.68 8.44
CA LEU A 196 3.00 -15.06 8.23
C LEU A 196 4.14 -16.01 8.60
N GLN A 197 3.97 -16.86 9.63
CA GLN A 197 5.00 -17.81 10.06
C GLN A 197 5.30 -18.85 8.97
N LYS A 198 4.28 -19.38 8.30
CA LYS A 198 4.47 -20.30 7.17
C LYS A 198 5.10 -19.59 5.99
N ALA A 199 4.62 -18.40 5.66
CA ALA A 199 5.16 -17.60 4.59
C ALA A 199 6.63 -17.22 4.83
N GLU A 200 7.02 -16.89 6.06
CA GLU A 200 8.42 -16.60 6.44
C GLU A 200 9.35 -17.79 6.16
N VAL A 201 8.93 -19.01 6.54
CA VAL A 201 9.70 -20.23 6.26
C VAL A 201 9.89 -20.46 4.76
N LEU A 202 8.84 -20.24 3.97
CA LEU A 202 8.91 -20.37 2.51
C LEU A 202 9.80 -19.29 1.89
N ALA A 203 9.68 -18.04 2.36
CA ALA A 203 10.51 -16.94 1.93
C ALA A 203 11.99 -17.20 2.23
N ALA A 204 12.31 -17.66 3.45
CA ALA A 204 13.66 -18.00 3.87
C ALA A 204 14.27 -19.14 3.04
N SER A 205 13.45 -20.09 2.57
CA SER A 205 13.89 -21.19 1.69
C SER A 205 13.98 -20.80 0.21
N GLN A 206 13.73 -19.54 -0.16
CA GLN A 206 13.62 -19.03 -1.54
C GLN A 206 12.58 -19.76 -2.42
N GLN A 207 11.63 -20.45 -1.81
CA GLN A 207 10.52 -21.10 -2.52
C GLN A 207 9.39 -20.13 -2.84
N MET A 208 9.28 -19.04 -2.09
CA MET A 208 8.36 -17.93 -2.36
C MET A 208 9.05 -16.97 -3.33
N LYS A 209 8.75 -17.12 -4.62
CA LYS A 209 9.27 -16.22 -5.65
C LYS A 209 8.19 -15.21 -6.03
N PRO A 210 8.54 -13.92 -6.16
CA PRO A 210 7.65 -12.97 -6.81
C PRO A 210 7.34 -13.47 -8.24
N CYS A 211 6.12 -13.25 -8.72
CA CYS A 211 5.80 -13.49 -10.11
C CYS A 211 6.82 -12.73 -10.99
N ARG A 212 7.48 -13.42 -11.94
CA ARG A 212 8.42 -12.78 -12.85
C ARG A 212 7.61 -11.80 -13.71
N GLY A 213 7.81 -10.53 -13.50
CA GLY A 213 7.10 -9.46 -14.21
C GLY A 213 6.85 -8.22 -13.35
N ALA A 214 6.91 -8.34 -12.01
CA ALA A 214 6.79 -7.18 -11.12
C ALA A 214 8.11 -6.39 -11.02
N THR A 215 8.61 -5.94 -12.15
CA THR A 215 9.54 -4.81 -12.16
C THR A 215 8.66 -3.55 -12.21
N LEU A 216 8.21 -3.12 -11.04
CA LEU A 216 7.52 -1.84 -10.88
C LEU A 216 8.50 -0.69 -11.05
#